data_37fc80712621f8f5325fb9f7f2571039
#
_entry.id   37fc80712621f8f5325fb9f7f2571039
#
_cell.length_a   1.000
_cell.length_b   1.000
_cell.length_c   1.000
_cell.angle_alpha   90.00
_cell.angle_beta   90.00
_cell.angle_gamma   90.00
#
_symmetry.space_group_name_H-M   'P 1'
#
loop_
_entity.id
_entity.type
_entity.pdbx_description
1 polymer ?
#
loop_
_entity_poly.entity_id
_entity_poly.type
_entity_poly.pdbx_seq_one_letter_code
_entity_poly.pdbx_strand_id
1 'polypeptide(L)'
;LSRNHTELMLGACGGDISSEGTTATLHPVKRLEAQKIIVPGDISSAAYFMAAGLIVPGSEICIENVGINPTRDGMIRVCQAMGGNIALENIREICGEPVADIIVRHSSLHGTVVEGDIIPTLIDELPIIAVMAAFAEGQTIIRDAAELRVKESDRISVMAENLSVMGVDITPTTDGMIINGGRTPRGARIQSHMDHRIAMSFAVAALASDGETDIIGSDCVNISYPTFYQDLFKLAKSSFI
;
A
#
# COMPACT_ATOMS: atom_id res chain seq x y z
N LEU A 1 -6.52 8.90 -13.48
CA LEU A 1 -7.81 8.67 -12.81
C LEU A 1 -7.58 8.04 -11.45
N SER A 2 -8.36 8.42 -10.44
CA SER A 2 -8.28 7.86 -9.10
C SER A 2 -9.66 7.94 -8.41
N ARG A 3 -9.99 6.92 -7.63
CA ARG A 3 -11.11 6.93 -6.66
C ARG A 3 -12.49 7.21 -7.28
N ASN A 4 -12.93 6.40 -8.25
CA ASN A 4 -14.28 6.50 -8.84
C ASN A 4 -15.37 5.77 -8.02
N HIS A 5 -15.14 5.53 -6.74
CA HIS A 5 -16.07 4.79 -5.85
C HIS A 5 -17.44 5.46 -5.74
N THR A 6 -17.50 6.80 -5.75
CA THR A 6 -18.76 7.54 -5.66
C THR A 6 -19.63 7.28 -6.87
N GLU A 7 -19.04 7.28 -8.07
CA GLU A 7 -19.75 7.02 -9.32
C GLU A 7 -20.31 5.59 -9.33
N LEU A 8 -19.49 4.61 -8.95
CA LEU A 8 -19.92 3.22 -8.90
C LEU A 8 -21.04 2.99 -7.88
N MET A 9 -20.90 3.53 -6.67
CA MET A 9 -21.89 3.38 -5.62
C MET A 9 -23.22 4.09 -5.96
N LEU A 10 -23.16 5.31 -6.52
CA LEU A 10 -24.36 6.03 -6.96
C LEU A 10 -25.06 5.28 -8.09
N GLY A 11 -24.31 4.76 -9.06
CA GLY A 11 -24.86 3.93 -10.13
C GLY A 11 -25.56 2.69 -9.59
N ALA A 12 -24.93 1.97 -8.66
CA ALA A 12 -25.52 0.80 -8.00
C ALA A 12 -26.81 1.12 -7.22
N CYS A 13 -26.93 2.36 -6.70
CA CYS A 13 -28.14 2.84 -6.04
C CYS A 13 -29.20 3.41 -7.03
N GLY A 14 -29.03 3.22 -8.35
CA GLY A 14 -29.97 3.70 -9.37
C GLY A 14 -29.78 5.19 -9.75
N GLY A 15 -28.63 5.76 -9.42
CA GLY A 15 -28.23 7.09 -9.89
C GLY A 15 -27.94 7.08 -11.41
N ASP A 16 -28.35 8.13 -12.10
CA ASP A 16 -28.02 8.35 -13.52
C ASP A 16 -26.68 9.11 -13.60
N ILE A 17 -25.59 8.34 -13.54
CA ILE A 17 -24.23 8.86 -13.52
C ILE A 17 -23.39 8.20 -14.63
N SER A 18 -22.61 9.01 -15.32
CA SER A 18 -21.64 8.55 -16.33
C SER A 18 -20.30 9.24 -16.13
N SER A 19 -19.21 8.59 -16.53
CA SER A 19 -17.86 9.15 -16.45
C SER A 19 -17.16 9.00 -17.79
N GLU A 20 -16.53 10.09 -18.25
CA GLU A 20 -15.70 10.12 -19.45
C GLU A 20 -14.40 10.87 -19.12
N GLY A 21 -13.26 10.18 -19.15
CA GLY A 21 -11.97 10.73 -18.74
C GLY A 21 -12.02 11.24 -17.30
N THR A 22 -11.77 12.53 -17.09
CA THR A 22 -11.81 13.21 -15.78
C THR A 22 -13.14 13.89 -15.47
N THR A 23 -14.16 13.69 -16.31
CA THR A 23 -15.48 14.29 -16.15
C THR A 23 -16.48 13.26 -15.66
N ALA A 24 -17.15 13.54 -14.57
CA ALA A 24 -18.32 12.78 -14.11
C ALA A 24 -19.59 13.62 -14.33
N THR A 25 -20.59 13.04 -14.97
CA THR A 25 -21.87 13.69 -15.25
C THR A 25 -22.98 12.98 -14.48
N LEU A 26 -23.70 13.73 -13.64
CA LEU A 26 -24.83 13.24 -12.87
C LEU A 26 -26.11 13.92 -13.36
N HIS A 27 -27.11 13.12 -13.74
CA HIS A 27 -28.44 13.61 -14.00
C HIS A 27 -29.34 13.36 -12.79
N PRO A 28 -30.17 14.36 -12.40
CA PRO A 28 -31.06 14.20 -11.25
C PRO A 28 -32.06 13.06 -11.45
N VAL A 29 -32.15 12.17 -10.48
CA VAL A 29 -33.15 11.10 -10.43
C VAL A 29 -34.21 11.42 -9.36
N LYS A 30 -35.40 10.85 -9.49
CA LYS A 30 -36.47 11.10 -8.50
C LYS A 30 -36.13 10.54 -7.11
N ARG A 31 -35.41 9.43 -7.05
CA ARG A 31 -34.93 8.80 -5.79
C ARG A 31 -33.76 7.89 -6.10
N LEU A 32 -32.90 7.68 -5.11
CA LEU A 32 -31.95 6.58 -5.06
C LEU A 32 -32.58 5.40 -4.34
N GLU A 33 -32.23 4.18 -4.74
CA GLU A 33 -32.72 2.96 -4.13
C GLU A 33 -31.69 2.43 -3.12
N ALA A 34 -32.18 2.09 -1.92
CA ALA A 34 -31.32 1.52 -0.89
C ALA A 34 -30.79 0.16 -1.34
N GLN A 35 -29.48 -0.06 -1.16
CA GLN A 35 -28.79 -1.31 -1.45
C GLN A 35 -28.17 -1.86 -0.17
N LYS A 36 -28.02 -3.19 -0.10
CA LYS A 36 -27.19 -3.82 0.92
C LYS A 36 -25.74 -3.67 0.52
N ILE A 37 -25.03 -2.76 1.18
CA ILE A 37 -23.62 -2.52 0.93
C ILE A 37 -22.78 -3.37 1.89
N ILE A 38 -21.88 -4.19 1.35
CA ILE A 38 -20.84 -4.88 2.10
C ILE A 38 -19.54 -4.13 1.82
N VAL A 39 -19.03 -3.44 2.81
CA VAL A 39 -17.77 -2.68 2.66
C VAL A 39 -16.60 -3.66 2.52
N PRO A 40 -15.85 -3.61 1.43
CA PRO A 40 -14.66 -4.46 1.26
C PRO A 40 -13.52 -4.03 2.17
N GLY A 41 -12.50 -4.88 2.29
CA GLY A 41 -11.23 -4.52 2.91
C GLY A 41 -10.54 -3.41 2.11
N ASP A 42 -9.90 -2.48 2.82
CA ASP A 42 -9.18 -1.36 2.23
C ASP A 42 -7.83 -1.83 1.66
N ILE A 43 -7.58 -1.54 0.38
CA ILE A 43 -6.32 -1.89 -0.29
C ILE A 43 -5.11 -1.21 0.37
N SER A 44 -5.26 0.00 0.91
CA SER A 44 -4.18 0.69 1.62
C SER A 44 -3.78 -0.04 2.90
N SER A 45 -4.75 -0.58 3.63
CA SER A 45 -4.50 -1.42 4.81
C SER A 45 -3.91 -2.77 4.42
N ALA A 46 -4.42 -3.39 3.35
CA ALA A 46 -3.92 -4.65 2.81
C ALA A 46 -2.46 -4.55 2.32
N ALA A 47 -2.05 -3.40 1.80
CA ALA A 47 -0.72 -3.16 1.24
C ALA A 47 0.42 -3.51 2.21
N TYR A 48 0.26 -3.27 3.50
CA TYR A 48 1.26 -3.60 4.52
C TYR A 48 1.44 -5.11 4.66
N PHE A 49 0.35 -5.87 4.64
CA PHE A 49 0.38 -7.32 4.72
C PHE A 49 0.82 -7.96 3.40
N MET A 50 0.49 -7.33 2.25
CA MET A 50 1.05 -7.72 0.96
C MET A 50 2.58 -7.57 0.97
N ALA A 51 3.11 -6.43 1.41
CA ALA A 51 4.54 -6.21 1.52
C ALA A 51 5.19 -7.20 2.50
N ALA A 52 4.60 -7.41 3.68
CA ALA A 52 5.09 -8.40 4.66
C ALA A 52 5.15 -9.80 4.04
N GLY A 53 4.09 -10.24 3.34
CA GLY A 53 4.05 -11.53 2.66
C GLY A 53 5.11 -11.68 1.56
N LEU A 54 5.50 -10.57 0.89
CA LEU A 54 6.51 -10.59 -0.16
C LEU A 54 7.94 -10.59 0.38
N ILE A 55 8.25 -9.80 1.44
CA ILE A 55 9.62 -9.60 1.90
C ILE A 55 10.06 -10.55 3.01
N VAL A 56 9.12 -11.10 3.81
CA VAL A 56 9.47 -12.02 4.90
C VAL A 56 9.66 -13.44 4.38
N PRO A 57 10.85 -14.05 4.54
CA PRO A 57 11.13 -15.39 4.01
C PRO A 57 10.15 -16.46 4.52
N GLY A 58 9.64 -17.26 3.59
CA GLY A 58 8.72 -18.36 3.88
C GLY A 58 7.27 -17.96 4.15
N SER A 59 6.93 -16.68 4.02
CA SER A 59 5.57 -16.19 4.23
C SER A 59 4.60 -16.62 3.13
N GLU A 60 3.39 -16.95 3.54
CA GLU A 60 2.19 -17.06 2.71
C GLU A 60 1.01 -16.43 3.47
N ILE A 61 0.39 -15.40 2.87
CA ILE A 61 -0.70 -14.64 3.50
C ILE A 61 -1.89 -14.59 2.54
N CYS A 62 -3.07 -14.89 3.06
CA CYS A 62 -4.34 -14.65 2.39
C CYS A 62 -5.02 -13.44 3.03
N ILE A 63 -5.32 -12.40 2.23
CA ILE A 63 -6.03 -11.21 2.64
C ILE A 63 -7.40 -11.23 1.96
N GLU A 64 -8.43 -11.53 2.75
CA GLU A 64 -9.77 -11.79 2.23
C GLU A 64 -10.55 -10.50 1.95
N ASN A 65 -11.39 -10.55 0.91
CA ASN A 65 -12.41 -9.54 0.61
C ASN A 65 -11.86 -8.12 0.41
N VAL A 66 -10.74 -7.97 -0.29
CA VAL A 66 -10.11 -6.67 -0.54
C VAL A 66 -10.70 -6.02 -1.78
N GLY A 67 -10.99 -4.72 -1.71
CA GLY A 67 -11.36 -3.91 -2.87
C GLY A 67 -10.20 -3.81 -3.86
N ILE A 68 -10.43 -4.21 -5.10
CA ILE A 68 -9.43 -4.18 -6.19
C ILE A 68 -9.88 -3.27 -7.33
N ASN A 69 -10.53 -2.16 -7.01
CA ASN A 69 -10.93 -1.17 -8.00
C ASN A 69 -9.72 -0.74 -8.87
N PRO A 70 -9.83 -0.75 -10.23
CA PRO A 70 -8.73 -0.37 -11.11
C PRO A 70 -8.16 1.03 -10.87
N THR A 71 -8.92 1.93 -10.24
CA THR A 71 -8.44 3.26 -9.86
C THR A 71 -7.64 3.27 -8.56
N ARG A 72 -7.49 2.08 -7.90
CA ARG A 72 -6.79 1.88 -6.63
C ARG A 72 -5.86 0.65 -6.62
N ASP A 73 -5.75 -0.08 -7.72
CA ASP A 73 -5.02 -1.35 -7.81
C ASP A 73 -3.50 -1.18 -8.03
N GLY A 74 -3.00 0.05 -8.02
CA GLY A 74 -1.60 0.36 -8.30
C GLY A 74 -0.62 -0.45 -7.47
N MET A 75 -0.93 -0.69 -6.18
CA MET A 75 -0.10 -1.53 -5.31
C MET A 75 0.05 -2.96 -5.87
N ILE A 76 -1.04 -3.57 -6.33
CA ILE A 76 -1.00 -4.92 -6.92
C ILE A 76 -0.12 -4.93 -8.16
N ARG A 77 -0.30 -3.95 -9.05
CA ARG A 77 0.50 -3.81 -10.28
C ARG A 77 1.98 -3.61 -10.01
N VAL A 78 2.34 -2.79 -9.01
CA VAL A 78 3.75 -2.60 -8.63
C VAL A 78 4.34 -3.86 -8.03
N CYS A 79 3.63 -4.55 -7.14
CA CYS A 79 4.09 -5.83 -6.60
C CYS A 79 4.39 -6.84 -7.72
N GLN A 80 3.51 -6.96 -8.72
CA GLN A 80 3.72 -7.83 -9.87
C GLN A 80 4.92 -7.37 -10.73
N ALA A 81 5.05 -6.06 -10.96
CA ALA A 81 6.18 -5.49 -11.69
C ALA A 81 7.53 -5.72 -10.98
N MET A 82 7.53 -5.82 -9.65
CA MET A 82 8.70 -6.19 -8.86
C MET A 82 8.95 -7.71 -8.79
N GLY A 83 8.16 -8.54 -9.50
CA GLY A 83 8.30 -10.00 -9.49
C GLY A 83 7.64 -10.69 -8.30
N GLY A 84 6.75 -10.00 -7.59
CA GLY A 84 6.01 -10.54 -6.45
C GLY A 84 5.04 -11.66 -6.85
N ASN A 85 5.03 -12.74 -6.08
CA ASN A 85 4.08 -13.84 -6.24
C ASN A 85 2.74 -13.48 -5.59
N ILE A 86 1.86 -12.87 -6.40
CA ILE A 86 0.52 -12.46 -5.99
C ILE A 86 -0.51 -13.14 -6.89
N ALA A 87 -1.52 -13.76 -6.28
CA ALA A 87 -2.70 -14.28 -6.97
C ALA A 87 -3.96 -13.58 -6.45
N LEU A 88 -4.90 -13.32 -7.35
CA LEU A 88 -6.24 -12.83 -7.02
C LEU A 88 -7.21 -14.00 -7.16
N GLU A 89 -7.86 -14.36 -6.06
CA GLU A 89 -8.83 -15.46 -6.02
C GLU A 89 -10.22 -14.92 -5.64
N ASN A 90 -11.26 -15.71 -5.88
CA ASN A 90 -12.64 -15.37 -5.55
C ASN A 90 -13.06 -13.97 -6.02
N ILE A 91 -12.62 -13.58 -7.23
CA ILE A 91 -12.96 -12.28 -7.82
C ILE A 91 -14.48 -12.21 -8.01
N ARG A 92 -15.08 -11.15 -7.46
CA ARG A 92 -16.53 -10.90 -7.51
C ARG A 92 -16.81 -9.41 -7.52
N GLU A 93 -18.04 -9.06 -7.80
CA GLU A 93 -18.50 -7.66 -7.74
C GLU A 93 -19.45 -7.48 -6.56
N ILE A 94 -19.28 -6.41 -5.80
CA ILE A 94 -20.15 -6.02 -4.70
C ILE A 94 -20.51 -4.54 -4.88
N CYS A 95 -21.78 -4.26 -5.14
CA CYS A 95 -22.30 -2.90 -5.37
C CYS A 95 -21.51 -2.10 -6.43
N GLY A 96 -21.17 -2.75 -7.55
CA GLY A 96 -20.42 -2.16 -8.66
C GLY A 96 -18.89 -2.07 -8.41
N GLU A 97 -18.40 -2.55 -7.27
CA GLU A 97 -16.97 -2.57 -6.93
C GLU A 97 -16.38 -3.97 -7.07
N PRO A 98 -15.26 -4.14 -7.78
CA PRO A 98 -14.58 -5.43 -7.84
C PRO A 98 -13.84 -5.71 -6.54
N VAL A 99 -13.95 -6.94 -6.07
CA VAL A 99 -13.39 -7.43 -4.81
C VAL A 99 -12.73 -8.78 -5.04
N ALA A 100 -11.62 -9.07 -4.38
CA ALA A 100 -10.94 -10.35 -4.43
C ALA A 100 -10.32 -10.73 -3.09
N ASP A 101 -9.94 -11.99 -2.98
CA ASP A 101 -9.02 -12.46 -1.97
C ASP A 101 -7.60 -12.41 -2.57
N ILE A 102 -6.66 -11.79 -1.86
CA ILE A 102 -5.29 -11.58 -2.33
C ILE A 102 -4.38 -12.59 -1.65
N ILE A 103 -3.82 -13.52 -2.42
CA ILE A 103 -2.84 -14.49 -1.93
C ILE A 103 -1.44 -13.96 -2.24
N VAL A 104 -0.61 -13.84 -1.22
CA VAL A 104 0.75 -13.30 -1.34
C VAL A 104 1.75 -14.30 -0.78
N ARG A 105 2.84 -14.57 -1.53
CA ARG A 105 3.92 -15.47 -1.10
C ARG A 105 5.26 -14.77 -1.20
N HIS A 106 6.16 -15.12 -0.29
CA HIS A 106 7.54 -14.63 -0.32
C HIS A 106 8.15 -14.72 -1.72
N SER A 107 8.85 -13.67 -2.12
CA SER A 107 9.41 -13.54 -3.48
C SER A 107 10.75 -12.82 -3.46
N SER A 108 11.64 -13.22 -4.36
CA SER A 108 12.84 -12.44 -4.67
C SER A 108 12.44 -11.24 -5.53
N LEU A 109 12.25 -10.11 -4.86
CA LEU A 109 11.82 -8.88 -5.53
C LEU A 109 12.99 -8.25 -6.31
N HIS A 110 12.67 -7.54 -7.38
CA HIS A 110 13.63 -6.72 -8.13
C HIS A 110 13.13 -5.27 -8.28
N GLY A 111 14.07 -4.36 -8.51
CA GLY A 111 13.79 -2.95 -8.70
C GLY A 111 12.91 -2.67 -9.91
N THR A 112 12.15 -1.58 -9.86
CA THR A 112 11.24 -1.16 -10.93
C THR A 112 11.12 0.37 -10.98
N VAL A 113 10.44 0.88 -12.01
CA VAL A 113 10.10 2.31 -12.12
C VAL A 113 8.61 2.49 -11.86
N VAL A 114 8.28 3.40 -10.94
CA VAL A 114 6.91 3.74 -10.51
C VAL A 114 6.67 5.21 -10.83
N GLU A 115 5.92 5.51 -11.89
CA GLU A 115 5.76 6.86 -12.43
C GLU A 115 4.46 7.06 -13.22
N GLY A 116 4.11 8.30 -13.49
CA GLY A 116 3.02 8.67 -14.40
C GLY A 116 1.64 8.25 -13.88
N ASP A 117 0.82 7.69 -14.75
CA ASP A 117 -0.60 7.41 -14.49
C ASP A 117 -0.86 6.38 -13.37
N ILE A 118 0.15 5.62 -12.96
CA ILE A 118 -0.02 4.69 -11.83
C ILE A 118 -0.01 5.43 -10.49
N ILE A 119 0.71 6.55 -10.36
CA ILE A 119 0.88 7.29 -9.11
C ILE A 119 -0.44 7.63 -8.42
N PRO A 120 -1.45 8.19 -9.08
CA PRO A 120 -2.74 8.48 -8.44
C PRO A 120 -3.47 7.24 -7.90
N THR A 121 -3.16 6.04 -8.40
CA THR A 121 -3.81 4.79 -8.00
C THR A 121 -3.16 4.14 -6.78
N LEU A 122 -2.00 4.67 -6.31
CA LEU A 122 -1.20 4.10 -5.21
C LEU A 122 -0.42 5.15 -4.40
N ILE A 123 -0.77 6.43 -4.51
CA ILE A 123 -0.01 7.53 -3.87
C ILE A 123 0.19 7.29 -2.35
N ASP A 124 -0.79 6.73 -1.71
CA ASP A 124 -0.77 6.46 -0.27
C ASP A 124 0.01 5.20 0.10
N GLU A 125 0.27 4.32 -0.87
CA GLU A 125 1.04 3.07 -0.71
C GLU A 125 2.54 3.25 -1.03
N LEU A 126 2.96 4.42 -1.55
CA LEU A 126 4.37 4.68 -1.88
C LEU A 126 5.34 4.49 -0.71
N PRO A 127 5.01 4.81 0.56
CA PRO A 127 5.89 4.50 1.69
C PRO A 127 6.19 3.01 1.84
N ILE A 128 5.19 2.15 1.75
CA ILE A 128 5.42 0.71 1.87
C ILE A 128 6.09 0.12 0.62
N ILE A 129 5.86 0.71 -0.56
CA ILE A 129 6.60 0.35 -1.79
C ILE A 129 8.08 0.71 -1.65
N ALA A 130 8.43 1.84 -1.04
CA ALA A 130 9.81 2.22 -0.77
C ALA A 130 10.50 1.23 0.20
N VAL A 131 9.76 0.71 1.18
CA VAL A 131 10.25 -0.39 2.04
C VAL A 131 10.50 -1.64 1.21
N MET A 132 9.56 -2.09 0.37
CA MET A 132 9.78 -3.25 -0.51
C MET A 132 11.00 -3.07 -1.42
N ALA A 133 11.20 -1.85 -1.95
CA ALA A 133 12.34 -1.50 -2.78
C ALA A 133 13.67 -1.66 -2.05
N ALA A 134 13.73 -1.41 -0.73
CA ALA A 134 14.94 -1.61 0.07
C ALA A 134 15.38 -3.08 0.12
N PHE A 135 14.43 -4.01 0.06
CA PHE A 135 14.69 -5.46 0.03
C PHE A 135 14.83 -6.02 -1.40
N ALA A 136 14.43 -5.27 -2.42
CA ALA A 136 14.46 -5.70 -3.81
C ALA A 136 15.87 -5.63 -4.40
N GLU A 137 16.25 -6.57 -5.26
CA GLU A 137 17.52 -6.52 -5.98
C GLU A 137 17.52 -5.42 -7.04
N GLY A 138 18.53 -4.56 -7.05
CA GLY A 138 18.68 -3.49 -8.03
C GLY A 138 18.07 -2.17 -7.59
N GLN A 139 17.76 -1.32 -8.57
CA GLN A 139 17.30 0.05 -8.35
C GLN A 139 15.79 0.18 -8.57
N THR A 140 15.11 0.82 -7.62
CA THR A 140 13.72 1.29 -7.78
C THR A 140 13.71 2.81 -7.88
N ILE A 141 12.96 3.35 -8.84
CA ILE A 141 12.77 4.79 -9.05
C ILE A 141 11.30 5.12 -8.87
N ILE A 142 11.00 6.02 -7.94
CA ILE A 142 9.66 6.60 -7.74
C ILE A 142 9.74 8.06 -8.16
N ARG A 143 8.85 8.51 -9.05
CA ARG A 143 8.76 9.90 -9.49
C ARG A 143 7.31 10.31 -9.77
N ASP A 144 7.06 11.58 -10.10
CA ASP A 144 5.72 12.16 -10.30
C ASP A 144 4.83 12.09 -9.03
N ALA A 145 5.45 11.98 -7.86
CA ALA A 145 4.78 11.79 -6.57
C ALA A 145 4.98 13.00 -5.62
N ALA A 146 5.09 14.21 -6.16
CA ALA A 146 5.32 15.43 -5.37
C ALA A 146 4.26 15.65 -4.27
N GLU A 147 3.04 15.12 -4.44
CA GLU A 147 1.98 15.16 -3.44
C GLU A 147 2.40 14.53 -2.09
N LEU A 148 3.35 13.59 -2.08
CA LEU A 148 3.87 12.99 -0.85
C LEU A 148 4.49 14.01 0.13
N ARG A 149 4.93 15.18 -0.37
CA ARG A 149 5.55 16.22 0.46
C ARG A 149 4.55 17.02 1.30
N VAL A 150 3.27 16.94 0.95
CA VAL A 150 2.19 17.71 1.59
C VAL A 150 1.13 16.82 2.25
N LYS A 151 1.50 15.58 2.56
CA LYS A 151 0.67 14.63 3.35
C LYS A 151 0.81 14.94 4.84
N GLU A 152 0.51 13.99 5.72
CA GLU A 152 0.64 14.13 7.18
C GLU A 152 2.07 14.50 7.62
N SER A 153 3.05 14.09 6.81
CA SER A 153 4.46 14.48 6.89
C SER A 153 5.00 14.71 5.47
N ASP A 154 6.20 15.28 5.32
CA ASP A 154 6.95 15.17 4.05
C ASP A 154 7.45 13.73 3.91
N ARG A 155 6.58 12.85 3.36
CA ARG A 155 6.85 11.41 3.26
C ARG A 155 8.11 11.10 2.46
N ILE A 156 8.49 11.92 1.47
CA ILE A 156 9.73 11.71 0.71
C ILE A 156 10.93 11.88 1.64
N SER A 157 10.99 12.98 2.38
CA SER A 157 12.11 13.26 3.29
C SER A 157 12.15 12.28 4.46
N VAL A 158 10.99 11.95 5.05
CA VAL A 158 10.89 11.03 6.20
C VAL A 158 11.26 9.59 5.80
N MET A 159 10.86 9.13 4.61
CA MET A 159 11.27 7.82 4.11
C MET A 159 12.77 7.76 3.87
N ALA A 160 13.34 8.81 3.25
CA ALA A 160 14.78 8.88 3.00
C ALA A 160 15.59 8.88 4.30
N GLU A 161 15.19 9.66 5.31
CA GLU A 161 15.80 9.69 6.63
C GLU A 161 15.81 8.29 7.26
N ASN A 162 14.65 7.68 7.39
CA ASN A 162 14.49 6.41 8.10
C ASN A 162 15.13 5.22 7.37
N LEU A 163 15.01 5.13 6.04
CA LEU A 163 15.69 4.07 5.28
C LEU A 163 17.22 4.24 5.31
N SER A 164 17.73 5.48 5.31
CA SER A 164 19.18 5.74 5.42
C SER A 164 19.74 5.27 6.75
N VAL A 165 19.05 5.50 7.89
CA VAL A 165 19.52 5.00 9.20
C VAL A 165 19.49 3.48 9.29
N MET A 166 18.63 2.80 8.52
CA MET A 166 18.62 1.36 8.35
C MET A 166 19.72 0.85 7.40
N GLY A 167 20.54 1.74 6.83
CA GLY A 167 21.65 1.41 5.94
C GLY A 167 21.27 1.20 4.47
N VAL A 168 20.08 1.63 4.07
CA VAL A 168 19.62 1.58 2.67
C VAL A 168 20.18 2.76 1.90
N ASP A 169 20.66 2.52 0.69
CA ASP A 169 21.10 3.56 -0.24
C ASP A 169 19.87 4.19 -0.92
N ILE A 170 19.44 5.33 -0.43
CA ILE A 170 18.28 6.08 -0.90
C ILE A 170 18.63 7.54 -1.15
N THR A 171 18.16 8.08 -2.28
CA THR A 171 18.29 9.49 -2.65
C THR A 171 16.92 10.10 -2.86
N PRO A 172 16.48 11.05 -2.02
CA PRO A 172 15.23 11.78 -2.26
C PRO A 172 15.39 12.72 -3.46
N THR A 173 14.34 12.84 -4.27
CA THR A 173 14.22 13.80 -5.36
C THR A 173 13.15 14.85 -5.05
N THR A 174 12.92 15.80 -5.95
CA THR A 174 11.88 16.83 -5.75
C THR A 174 10.48 16.24 -5.67
N ASP A 175 10.24 15.14 -6.38
CA ASP A 175 8.93 14.52 -6.60
C ASP A 175 8.90 13.01 -6.37
N GLY A 176 9.93 12.45 -5.68
CA GLY A 176 10.01 11.03 -5.41
C GLY A 176 11.30 10.61 -4.75
N MET A 177 11.79 9.41 -5.07
CA MET A 177 13.02 8.85 -4.49
C MET A 177 13.62 7.76 -5.38
N ILE A 178 14.95 7.60 -5.28
CA ILE A 178 15.71 6.54 -5.93
C ILE A 178 16.25 5.64 -4.82
N ILE A 179 15.98 4.36 -4.89
CA ILE A 179 16.33 3.37 -3.86
C ILE A 179 17.15 2.26 -4.51
N ASN A 180 18.37 2.03 -4.01
CA ASN A 180 19.23 0.92 -4.41
C ASN A 180 19.16 -0.16 -3.32
N GLY A 181 18.36 -1.20 -3.57
CA GLY A 181 18.14 -2.29 -2.65
C GLY A 181 19.16 -3.44 -2.80
N GLY A 182 18.74 -4.65 -2.39
CA GLY A 182 19.56 -5.87 -2.51
C GLY A 182 20.45 -6.15 -1.31
N ARG A 183 20.33 -5.38 -0.22
CA ARG A 183 20.97 -5.68 1.07
C ARG A 183 19.90 -5.69 2.15
N THR A 184 20.01 -6.63 3.09
CA THR A 184 19.11 -6.65 4.25
C THR A 184 19.30 -5.37 5.06
N PRO A 185 18.24 -4.54 5.25
CA PRO A 185 18.30 -3.39 6.12
C PRO A 185 18.59 -3.79 7.57
N ARG A 186 19.17 -2.89 8.35
CA ARG A 186 19.44 -3.11 9.77
C ARG A 186 18.36 -2.47 10.61
N GLY A 187 18.02 -3.10 11.74
CA GLY A 187 17.19 -2.50 12.75
C GLY A 187 17.75 -1.15 13.20
N ALA A 188 16.86 -0.17 13.43
CA ALA A 188 17.23 1.19 13.77
C ALA A 188 16.13 1.88 14.59
N ARG A 189 16.44 3.07 15.09
CA ARG A 189 15.45 3.95 15.72
C ARG A 189 14.78 4.81 14.65
N ILE A 190 13.50 4.57 14.42
CA ILE A 190 12.67 5.17 13.37
C ILE A 190 11.83 6.30 13.95
N GLN A 191 11.76 7.43 13.23
CA GLN A 191 10.89 8.55 13.57
C GLN A 191 9.64 8.51 12.69
N SER A 192 8.47 8.23 13.27
CA SER A 192 7.21 8.21 12.52
C SER A 192 6.73 9.60 12.10
N HIS A 193 7.19 10.65 12.78
CA HIS A 193 6.66 12.01 12.65
C HIS A 193 5.13 12.08 12.79
N MET A 194 4.54 11.18 13.60
CA MET A 194 3.11 10.99 13.81
C MET A 194 2.35 10.64 12.52
N ASP A 195 3.05 10.20 11.49
CA ASP A 195 2.46 9.66 10.26
C ASP A 195 2.27 8.14 10.39
N HIS A 196 1.01 7.73 10.43
CA HIS A 196 0.63 6.32 10.58
C HIS A 196 1.17 5.43 9.45
N ARG A 197 1.28 5.96 8.21
CA ARG A 197 1.80 5.18 7.08
C ARG A 197 3.30 4.94 7.20
N ILE A 198 4.03 5.90 7.73
CA ILE A 198 5.45 5.74 8.06
C ILE A 198 5.59 4.66 9.16
N ALA A 199 4.86 4.80 10.27
CA ALA A 199 4.94 3.84 11.37
C ALA A 199 4.64 2.41 10.92
N MET A 200 3.56 2.19 10.16
CA MET A 200 3.19 0.87 9.64
C MET A 200 4.20 0.33 8.64
N SER A 201 4.75 1.17 7.74
CA SER A 201 5.75 0.75 6.77
C SER A 201 7.02 0.24 7.43
N PHE A 202 7.51 0.96 8.45
CA PHE A 202 8.71 0.53 9.18
C PHE A 202 8.47 -0.61 10.16
N ALA A 203 7.25 -0.81 10.66
CA ALA A 203 6.89 -2.02 11.39
C ALA A 203 6.97 -3.27 10.49
N VAL A 204 6.56 -3.16 9.23
CA VAL A 204 6.73 -4.23 8.23
C VAL A 204 8.21 -4.43 7.89
N ALA A 205 8.97 -3.34 7.67
CA ALA A 205 10.41 -3.43 7.41
C ALA A 205 11.15 -4.19 8.55
N ALA A 206 10.77 -3.93 9.80
CA ALA A 206 11.36 -4.58 10.98
C ALA A 206 11.23 -6.11 10.97
N LEU A 207 10.19 -6.67 10.34
CA LEU A 207 9.99 -8.13 10.28
C LEU A 207 11.07 -8.87 9.47
N ALA A 208 11.70 -8.18 8.52
CA ALA A 208 12.70 -8.77 7.62
C ALA A 208 14.08 -8.11 7.75
N SER A 209 14.27 -7.18 8.70
CA SER A 209 15.53 -6.49 8.95
C SER A 209 16.37 -7.21 9.99
N ASP A 210 17.69 -7.01 9.96
CA ASP A 210 18.63 -7.55 10.95
C ASP A 210 18.66 -6.69 12.22
N GLY A 211 18.31 -7.27 13.38
CA GLY A 211 18.36 -6.61 14.68
C GLY A 211 17.04 -5.94 15.09
N GLU A 212 17.09 -5.13 16.14
CA GLU A 212 15.91 -4.51 16.75
C GLU A 212 15.57 -3.17 16.10
N THR A 213 14.27 -2.90 15.95
CA THR A 213 13.75 -1.61 15.45
C THR A 213 12.85 -0.98 16.51
N ASP A 214 13.13 0.27 16.85
CA ASP A 214 12.33 1.10 17.77
C ASP A 214 11.60 2.18 16.98
N ILE A 215 10.27 2.20 17.03
CA ILE A 215 9.44 3.16 16.26
C ILE A 215 8.86 4.20 17.22
N ILE A 216 9.39 5.40 17.16
CA ILE A 216 8.94 6.54 17.95
C ILE A 216 7.61 7.06 17.40
N GLY A 217 6.62 7.25 18.28
CA GLY A 217 5.28 7.70 17.91
C GLY A 217 4.45 6.61 17.20
N SER A 218 4.73 5.33 17.50
CA SER A 218 4.06 4.18 16.89
C SER A 218 2.55 4.12 17.13
N ASP A 219 2.03 4.77 18.15
CA ASP A 219 0.61 4.88 18.50
C ASP A 219 -0.22 5.69 17.49
N CYS A 220 0.41 6.49 16.64
CA CYS A 220 -0.27 7.22 15.55
C CYS A 220 -1.02 6.28 14.59
N VAL A 221 -0.65 5.00 14.53
CA VAL A 221 -1.34 3.97 13.74
C VAL A 221 -2.84 3.85 14.10
N ASN A 222 -3.21 4.16 15.35
CA ASN A 222 -4.59 4.12 15.82
C ASN A 222 -5.54 5.07 15.05
N ILE A 223 -4.99 6.05 14.33
CA ILE A 223 -5.77 7.00 13.51
C ILE A 223 -6.49 6.28 12.35
N SER A 224 -5.84 5.29 11.73
CA SER A 224 -6.34 4.61 10.53
C SER A 224 -6.52 3.11 10.68
N TYR A 225 -5.69 2.45 11.51
CA TYR A 225 -5.74 0.99 11.69
C TYR A 225 -5.45 0.61 13.17
N PRO A 226 -6.44 0.75 14.06
CA PRO A 226 -6.24 0.56 15.50
C PRO A 226 -5.72 -0.83 15.91
N THR A 227 -6.03 -1.87 15.13
CA THR A 227 -5.60 -3.26 15.42
C THR A 227 -4.33 -3.69 14.66
N PHE A 228 -3.68 -2.79 13.91
CA PHE A 228 -2.58 -3.13 13.01
C PHE A 228 -1.48 -3.97 13.68
N TYR A 229 -0.95 -3.53 14.82
CA TYR A 229 0.11 -4.27 15.52
C TYR A 229 -0.37 -5.63 16.03
N GLN A 230 -1.64 -5.71 16.48
CA GLN A 230 -2.21 -6.98 16.94
C GLN A 230 -2.30 -7.98 15.78
N ASP A 231 -2.78 -7.54 14.63
CA ASP A 231 -2.91 -8.36 13.43
C ASP A 231 -1.53 -8.77 12.89
N LEU A 232 -0.57 -7.84 12.84
CA LEU A 232 0.80 -8.10 12.41
C LEU A 232 1.48 -9.15 13.30
N PHE A 233 1.41 -9.01 14.62
CA PHE A 233 2.01 -9.97 15.57
C PHE A 233 1.31 -11.31 15.58
N LYS A 234 0.00 -11.36 15.34
CA LYS A 234 -0.74 -12.61 15.23
C LYS A 234 -0.25 -13.44 14.04
N LEU A 235 -0.03 -12.81 12.89
CA LEU A 235 0.50 -13.47 11.70
C LEU A 235 1.95 -13.91 11.90
N ALA A 236 2.82 -13.06 12.46
CA ALA A 236 4.22 -13.38 12.72
C ALA A 236 4.37 -14.58 13.65
N LYS A 237 3.51 -14.75 14.66
CA LYS A 237 3.53 -15.91 15.58
C LYS A 237 3.03 -17.20 14.95
N SER A 238 2.19 -17.14 13.93
CA SER A 238 1.68 -18.34 13.24
C SER A 238 2.77 -19.07 12.44
N SER A 239 3.91 -18.41 12.21
CA SER A 239 5.05 -18.97 11.48
C SER A 239 6.01 -19.80 12.35
N PHE A 240 5.76 -19.93 13.67
CA PHE A 240 6.62 -20.64 14.63
C PHE A 240 5.94 -21.85 15.30
N ILE A 241 4.87 -22.40 14.71
CA ILE A 241 4.22 -23.64 15.20
C ILE A 241 4.45 -24.77 14.22
#